data_1ce107a1f796d48cb5c55ec2e4c222f8
#
_entry.id   1ce107a1f796d48cb5c55ec2e4c222f8
#
_cell.length_a   1.000
_cell.length_b   1.000
_cell.length_c   1.000
_cell.angle_alpha   90.00
_cell.angle_beta   90.00
_cell.angle_gamma   90.00
#
_symmetry.space_group_name_H-M   'P 1'
#
loop_
_entity.id
_entity.type
_entity.pdbx_description
1 polymer ?
#
loop_
_entity_poly.entity_id
_entity_poly.type
_entity_poly.pdbx_seq_one_letter_code
_entity_poly.pdbx_strand_id
1 'polypeptide(L)'
;GEHLWDPAERCSHACAWLARHNGGDTFEAYLVGTICHTGTGAVVRLLDQLAQDSALTSPSAEFIASCSALAARLSLQAAQHWELPPRVVEAMADRQPGKSVATSSPLGKTLAAADGLAMAQLLGEHERLDRDVDLSHTWPDAFAPALLARCQQDRRRHFPAAEKSI
;
A
#
# COMPACT_ATOMS: atom_id res chain seq x y z
N GLY A 1 -6.22 13.39 10.94
CA GLY A 1 -4.88 13.28 10.40
C GLY A 1 -4.10 12.03 10.76
N GLU A 2 -4.36 11.40 11.91
CA GLU A 2 -3.56 10.25 12.38
C GLU A 2 -3.73 8.99 11.52
N HIS A 3 -4.87 8.79 10.87
CA HIS A 3 -5.16 7.59 10.08
C HIS A 3 -4.55 7.56 8.67
N LEU A 4 -4.03 8.66 8.13
CA LEU A 4 -3.44 8.71 6.77
C LEU A 4 -2.02 8.12 6.70
N TRP A 5 -1.28 8.17 7.82
CA TRP A 5 0.09 7.66 7.89
C TRP A 5 0.17 6.17 8.20
N ASP A 6 -0.85 5.62 8.83
CA ASP A 6 -0.90 4.22 9.25
C ASP A 6 -0.73 3.23 8.07
N PRO A 7 -1.41 3.39 6.90
CA PRO A 7 -1.17 2.52 5.75
C PRO A 7 0.26 2.59 5.21
N ALA A 8 0.84 3.79 5.12
CA ALA A 8 2.19 3.98 4.61
C ALA A 8 3.24 3.36 5.56
N GLU A 9 3.10 3.57 6.85
CA GLU A 9 3.99 3.00 7.86
C GLU A 9 3.92 1.47 7.85
N ARG A 10 2.73 0.88 7.82
CA ARG A 10 2.54 -0.56 7.74
C ARG A 10 3.10 -1.14 6.44
N CYS A 11 2.89 -0.47 5.32
CA CYS A 11 3.42 -0.87 4.03
C CYS A 11 4.95 -0.83 4.03
N SER A 12 5.57 0.22 4.57
CA SER A 12 7.03 0.35 4.62
C SER A 12 7.70 -0.74 5.46
N HIS A 13 7.14 -1.05 6.62
CA HIS A 13 7.64 -2.14 7.46
C HIS A 13 7.46 -3.51 6.80
N ALA A 14 6.33 -3.76 6.14
CA ALA A 14 6.10 -5.00 5.41
C ALA A 14 7.05 -5.14 4.21
N CYS A 15 7.29 -4.06 3.46
CA CYS A 15 8.27 -4.04 2.37
C CYS A 15 9.68 -4.40 2.86
N ALA A 16 10.15 -3.75 3.92
CA ALA A 16 11.47 -4.01 4.50
C ALA A 16 11.59 -5.45 5.02
N TRP A 17 10.55 -5.96 5.67
CA TRP A 17 10.52 -7.32 6.17
C TRP A 17 10.58 -8.34 5.03
N LEU A 18 9.76 -8.19 4.00
CA LEU A 18 9.76 -9.06 2.81
C LEU A 18 11.10 -8.99 2.08
N ALA A 19 11.67 -7.82 1.87
CA ALA A 19 12.96 -7.65 1.21
C ALA A 19 14.09 -8.37 1.94
N ARG A 20 14.11 -8.29 3.27
CA ARG A 20 15.10 -9.01 4.08
C ARG A 20 15.05 -10.52 3.86
N HIS A 21 13.87 -11.09 3.66
CA HIS A 21 13.68 -12.53 3.51
C HIS A 21 13.82 -13.03 2.07
N ASN A 22 13.67 -12.16 1.08
CA ASN A 22 13.84 -12.51 -0.33
C ASN A 22 15.16 -12.03 -0.95
N GLY A 23 16.08 -11.48 -0.13
CA GLY A 23 17.38 -11.02 -0.58
C GLY A 23 17.37 -9.65 -1.27
N GLY A 24 16.30 -8.88 -1.13
CA GLY A 24 16.20 -7.52 -1.66
C GLY A 24 16.88 -6.47 -0.77
N ASP A 25 17.02 -5.25 -1.31
CA ASP A 25 17.51 -4.11 -0.55
C ASP A 25 16.45 -3.62 0.45
N THR A 26 16.75 -3.73 1.73
CA THR A 26 15.82 -3.39 2.82
C THR A 26 15.53 -1.88 2.88
N PHE A 27 16.52 -1.04 2.56
CA PHE A 27 16.34 0.41 2.58
C PHE A 27 15.45 0.88 1.42
N GLU A 28 15.74 0.43 0.19
CA GLU A 28 14.89 0.75 -0.98
C GLU A 28 13.47 0.24 -0.78
N ALA A 29 13.30 -0.94 -0.17
CA ALA A 29 11.99 -1.50 0.14
C ALA A 29 11.22 -0.68 1.18
N TYR A 30 11.87 -0.25 2.25
CA TYR A 30 11.28 0.65 3.24
C TYR A 30 10.88 1.97 2.59
N LEU A 31 11.77 2.55 1.78
CA LEU A 31 11.55 3.82 1.11
C LEU A 31 10.34 3.78 0.16
N VAL A 32 10.25 2.76 -0.70
CA VAL A 32 9.13 2.63 -1.63
C VAL A 32 7.80 2.44 -0.89
N GLY A 33 7.77 1.68 0.19
CA GLY A 33 6.59 1.49 1.04
C GLY A 33 6.13 2.78 1.72
N THR A 34 7.07 3.64 2.11
CA THR A 34 6.76 4.95 2.70
C THR A 34 6.17 5.92 1.68
N ILE A 35 6.70 5.92 0.45
CA ILE A 35 6.37 6.94 -0.55
C ILE A 35 5.18 6.55 -1.43
N CYS A 36 4.86 5.26 -1.54
CA CYS A 36 3.81 4.78 -2.44
C CYS A 36 2.42 5.40 -2.17
N HIS A 37 2.17 5.86 -0.95
CA HIS A 37 0.91 6.50 -0.54
C HIS A 37 0.94 8.03 -0.56
N THR A 38 2.04 8.66 -0.99
CA THR A 38 2.17 10.14 -1.03
C THR A 38 1.08 10.76 -1.88
N GLY A 39 0.80 10.19 -3.05
CA GLY A 39 -0.27 10.66 -3.95
C GLY A 39 -1.67 10.49 -3.33
N THR A 40 -1.90 9.44 -2.55
CA THR A 40 -3.16 9.25 -1.83
C THR A 40 -3.41 10.39 -0.86
N GLY A 41 -2.41 10.80 -0.10
CA GLY A 41 -2.52 11.95 0.80
C GLY A 41 -2.84 13.25 0.07
N ALA A 42 -2.25 13.47 -1.10
CA ALA A 42 -2.56 14.63 -1.93
C ALA A 42 -4.00 14.62 -2.47
N VAL A 43 -4.48 13.47 -2.95
CA VAL A 43 -5.86 13.30 -3.44
C VAL A 43 -6.87 13.49 -2.32
N VAL A 44 -6.64 12.91 -1.13
CA VAL A 44 -7.53 13.07 0.02
C VAL A 44 -7.66 14.56 0.41
N ARG A 45 -6.55 15.30 0.46
CA ARG A 45 -6.58 16.74 0.74
C ARG A 45 -7.39 17.52 -0.29
N LEU A 46 -7.25 17.17 -1.58
CA LEU A 46 -8.03 17.79 -2.65
C LEU A 46 -9.53 17.50 -2.47
N LEU A 47 -9.88 16.25 -2.14
CA LEU A 47 -11.27 15.86 -1.91
C LEU A 47 -11.86 16.58 -0.69
N ASP A 48 -11.10 16.74 0.39
CA ASP A 48 -11.53 17.48 1.57
C ASP A 48 -11.84 18.96 1.24
N GLN A 49 -11.00 19.58 0.40
CA GLN A 49 -11.25 20.96 -0.08
C GLN A 49 -12.52 21.04 -0.91
N LEU A 50 -12.71 20.12 -1.86
CA LEU A 50 -13.91 20.07 -2.70
C LEU A 50 -15.19 19.79 -1.89
N ALA A 51 -15.09 18.95 -0.85
CA ALA A 51 -16.21 18.62 0.01
C ALA A 51 -16.70 19.81 0.87
N GLN A 52 -15.82 20.74 1.19
CA GLN A 52 -16.19 21.97 1.88
C GLN A 52 -17.09 22.88 1.03
N ASP A 53 -16.96 22.77 -0.31
CA ASP A 53 -17.68 23.63 -1.26
C ASP A 53 -18.98 22.99 -1.79
N SER A 54 -19.20 21.69 -1.56
CA SER A 54 -20.39 20.97 -2.07
C SER A 54 -20.73 19.73 -1.22
N ALA A 55 -22.03 19.43 -1.08
CA ALA A 55 -22.49 18.19 -0.50
C ALA A 55 -22.13 17.00 -1.42
N LEU A 56 -21.05 16.31 -1.12
CA LEU A 56 -20.66 15.11 -1.85
C LEU A 56 -21.65 14.00 -1.52
N THR A 57 -22.39 13.56 -2.52
CA THR A 57 -23.10 12.28 -2.53
C THR A 57 -22.08 11.14 -2.54
N SER A 58 -22.49 9.94 -2.13
CA SER A 58 -21.62 8.75 -2.14
C SER A 58 -20.87 8.61 -3.48
N PRO A 59 -19.54 8.51 -3.48
CA PRO A 59 -18.76 8.49 -4.71
C PRO A 59 -19.04 7.20 -5.52
N SER A 60 -19.11 7.33 -6.85
CA SER A 60 -19.23 6.18 -7.75
C SER A 60 -17.94 5.34 -7.78
N ALA A 61 -18.04 4.07 -8.16
CA ALA A 61 -16.87 3.20 -8.34
C ALA A 61 -15.88 3.77 -9.37
N GLU A 62 -16.36 4.40 -10.44
CA GLU A 62 -15.54 5.05 -11.45
C GLU A 62 -14.78 6.25 -10.89
N PHE A 63 -15.42 7.04 -10.05
CA PHE A 63 -14.78 8.17 -9.37
C PHE A 63 -13.66 7.68 -8.43
N ILE A 64 -13.92 6.63 -7.64
CA ILE A 64 -12.91 6.02 -6.76
C ILE A 64 -11.72 5.49 -7.57
N ALA A 65 -11.98 4.79 -8.68
CA ALA A 65 -10.94 4.29 -9.57
C ALA A 65 -10.10 5.43 -10.17
N SER A 66 -10.73 6.53 -10.57
CA SER A 66 -10.05 7.73 -11.09
C SER A 66 -9.16 8.39 -10.02
N CYS A 67 -9.64 8.50 -8.79
CA CYS A 67 -8.87 8.99 -7.65
C CYS A 67 -7.66 8.11 -7.36
N SER A 68 -7.82 6.78 -7.38
CA SER A 68 -6.74 5.82 -7.18
C SER A 68 -5.68 5.92 -8.28
N ALA A 69 -6.10 6.05 -9.54
CA ALA A 69 -5.21 6.23 -10.67
C ALA A 69 -4.42 7.56 -10.57
N LEU A 70 -5.08 8.63 -10.16
CA LEU A 70 -4.43 9.92 -9.92
C LEU A 70 -3.41 9.83 -8.79
N ALA A 71 -3.77 9.19 -7.68
CA ALA A 71 -2.87 8.97 -6.55
C ALA A 71 -1.60 8.20 -6.96
N ALA A 72 -1.75 7.13 -7.72
CA ALA A 72 -0.61 6.35 -8.22
C ALA A 72 0.31 7.21 -9.12
N ARG A 73 -0.25 8.03 -10.02
CA ARG A 73 0.54 8.94 -10.87
C ARG A 73 1.27 10.00 -10.06
N LEU A 74 0.61 10.61 -9.07
CA LEU A 74 1.23 11.61 -8.22
C LEU A 74 2.37 11.04 -7.38
N SER A 75 2.22 9.83 -6.86
CA SER A 75 3.29 9.14 -6.15
C SER A 75 4.51 8.88 -7.05
N LEU A 76 4.29 8.43 -8.29
CA LEU A 76 5.37 8.23 -9.26
C LEU A 76 6.06 9.55 -9.63
N GLN A 77 5.30 10.62 -9.89
CA GLN A 77 5.86 11.93 -10.18
C GLN A 77 6.69 12.47 -9.01
N ALA A 78 6.23 12.28 -7.78
CA ALA A 78 7.00 12.65 -6.59
C ALA A 78 8.32 11.87 -6.51
N ALA A 79 8.30 10.56 -6.74
CA ALA A 79 9.50 9.73 -6.75
C ALA A 79 10.52 10.18 -7.82
N GLN A 80 10.04 10.54 -9.01
CA GLN A 80 10.88 11.06 -10.10
C GLN A 80 11.43 12.45 -9.77
N HIS A 81 10.59 13.34 -9.26
CA HIS A 81 10.99 14.72 -8.91
C HIS A 81 12.01 14.76 -7.78
N TRP A 82 11.92 13.85 -6.82
CA TRP A 82 12.88 13.73 -5.72
C TRP A 82 14.12 12.91 -6.09
N GLU A 83 14.24 12.51 -7.34
CA GLU A 83 15.40 11.75 -7.86
C GLU A 83 15.69 10.49 -7.02
N LEU A 84 14.63 9.76 -6.65
CA LEU A 84 14.77 8.55 -5.87
C LEU A 84 15.51 7.45 -6.65
N PRO A 85 16.06 6.43 -5.96
CA PRO A 85 16.79 5.35 -6.63
C PRO A 85 15.99 4.75 -7.79
N PRO A 86 16.63 4.41 -8.92
CA PRO A 86 15.94 3.92 -10.13
C PRO A 86 15.00 2.73 -9.88
N ARG A 87 15.38 1.80 -8.98
CA ARG A 87 14.54 0.65 -8.63
C ARG A 87 13.27 1.05 -7.89
N VAL A 88 13.35 2.11 -7.06
CA VAL A 88 12.17 2.67 -6.37
C VAL A 88 11.22 3.29 -7.39
N VAL A 89 11.74 4.08 -8.33
CA VAL A 89 10.94 4.68 -9.41
C VAL A 89 10.31 3.60 -10.29
N GLU A 90 11.05 2.54 -10.64
CA GLU A 90 10.55 1.40 -11.39
C GLU A 90 9.40 0.69 -10.65
N ALA A 91 9.57 0.39 -9.37
CA ALA A 91 8.53 -0.22 -8.55
C ALA A 91 7.26 0.65 -8.46
N MET A 92 7.42 1.97 -8.41
CA MET A 92 6.28 2.91 -8.46
C MET A 92 5.60 2.92 -9.84
N ALA A 93 6.37 2.79 -10.92
CA ALA A 93 5.83 2.66 -12.28
C ALA A 93 5.05 1.35 -12.46
N ASP A 94 5.46 0.26 -11.81
CA ASP A 94 4.75 -1.02 -11.80
C ASP A 94 3.36 -0.94 -11.15
N ARG A 95 3.12 0.05 -10.30
CA ARG A 95 1.83 0.29 -9.63
C ARG A 95 0.85 1.12 -10.46
N GLN A 96 1.22 1.54 -11.66
CA GLN A 96 0.33 2.31 -12.51
C GLN A 96 -0.84 1.44 -13.04
N PRO A 97 -2.03 2.03 -13.28
CA PRO A 97 -3.19 1.31 -13.82
C PRO A 97 -2.84 0.53 -15.08
N GLY A 98 -3.34 -0.70 -15.18
CA GLY A 98 -3.12 -1.58 -16.33
C GLY A 98 -1.80 -2.37 -16.29
N LYS A 99 -0.96 -2.19 -15.28
CA LYS A 99 0.24 -2.99 -15.08
C LYS A 99 -0.09 -4.29 -14.33
N SER A 100 0.58 -5.38 -14.74
CA SER A 100 0.44 -6.68 -14.08
C SER A 100 1.54 -6.89 -13.04
N VAL A 101 1.17 -7.40 -11.88
CA VAL A 101 2.13 -7.77 -10.83
C VAL A 101 3.08 -8.88 -11.32
N ALA A 102 2.60 -9.79 -12.18
CA ALA A 102 3.43 -10.87 -12.71
C ALA A 102 4.64 -10.37 -13.50
N THR A 103 4.51 -9.24 -14.20
CA THR A 103 5.57 -8.60 -15.01
C THR A 103 6.33 -7.51 -14.28
N SER A 104 5.99 -7.24 -13.03
CA SER A 104 6.63 -6.20 -12.21
C SER A 104 8.06 -6.56 -11.84
N SER A 105 8.86 -5.54 -11.56
CA SER A 105 10.20 -5.68 -11.00
C SER A 105 10.18 -6.40 -9.64
N PRO A 106 11.31 -6.97 -9.17
CA PRO A 106 11.35 -7.62 -7.86
C PRO A 106 10.86 -6.71 -6.73
N LEU A 107 11.26 -5.45 -6.72
CA LEU A 107 10.80 -4.47 -5.73
C LEU A 107 9.33 -4.11 -5.91
N GLY A 108 8.84 -4.04 -7.16
CA GLY A 108 7.42 -3.85 -7.49
C GLY A 108 6.54 -4.98 -6.96
N LYS A 109 7.01 -6.23 -7.06
CA LYS A 109 6.32 -7.40 -6.47
C LYS A 109 6.30 -7.32 -4.93
N THR A 110 7.42 -6.97 -4.32
CA THR A 110 7.51 -6.74 -2.86
C THR A 110 6.52 -5.68 -2.42
N LEU A 111 6.46 -4.54 -3.12
CA LEU A 111 5.54 -3.45 -2.83
C LEU A 111 4.07 -3.90 -2.96
N ALA A 112 3.72 -4.63 -4.01
CA ALA A 112 2.36 -5.13 -4.21
C ALA A 112 1.92 -6.06 -3.07
N ALA A 113 2.78 -6.99 -2.66
CA ALA A 113 2.51 -7.88 -1.54
C ALA A 113 2.37 -7.13 -0.20
N ALA A 114 3.27 -6.18 0.06
CA ALA A 114 3.26 -5.38 1.28
C ALA A 114 2.02 -4.48 1.39
N ASP A 115 1.63 -3.85 0.30
CA ASP A 115 0.44 -3.00 0.22
C ASP A 115 -0.84 -3.82 0.48
N GLY A 116 -0.95 -5.00 -0.12
CA GLY A 116 -2.04 -5.93 0.14
C GLY A 116 -2.10 -6.39 1.60
N LEU A 117 -0.94 -6.72 2.20
CA LEU A 117 -0.86 -7.07 3.63
C LEU A 117 -1.30 -5.91 4.53
N ALA A 118 -0.84 -4.69 4.23
CA ALA A 118 -1.21 -3.50 4.98
C ALA A 118 -2.71 -3.24 4.93
N MET A 119 -3.28 -3.33 3.73
CA MET A 119 -4.70 -3.12 3.50
C MET A 119 -5.55 -4.21 4.18
N ALA A 120 -5.17 -5.48 4.05
CA ALA A 120 -5.88 -6.59 4.69
C ALA A 120 -5.89 -6.45 6.22
N GLN A 121 -4.78 -6.01 6.81
CA GLN A 121 -4.70 -5.77 8.24
C GLN A 121 -5.63 -4.63 8.69
N LEU A 122 -5.60 -3.49 7.97
CA LEU A 122 -6.47 -2.35 8.27
C LEU A 122 -7.96 -2.72 8.18
N LEU A 123 -8.35 -3.43 7.12
CA LEU A 123 -9.73 -3.86 6.94
C LEU A 123 -10.15 -4.88 8.01
N GLY A 124 -9.24 -5.79 8.41
CA GLY A 124 -9.48 -6.74 9.48
C GLY A 124 -9.67 -6.06 10.85
N GLU A 125 -8.88 -5.02 11.14
CA GLU A 125 -9.00 -4.23 12.37
C GLU A 125 -10.33 -3.45 12.44
N HIS A 126 -10.85 -3.03 11.29
CA HIS A 126 -12.14 -2.35 11.19
C HIS A 126 -13.33 -3.32 11.05
N GLU A 127 -13.12 -4.62 11.23
CA GLU A 127 -14.14 -5.67 11.07
C GLU A 127 -14.86 -5.66 9.71
N ARG A 128 -14.20 -5.11 8.69
CA ARG A 128 -14.74 -5.01 7.33
C ARG A 128 -14.31 -6.18 6.43
N LEU A 129 -13.38 -7.00 6.91
CA LEU A 129 -12.92 -8.22 6.26
C LEU A 129 -13.25 -9.40 7.17
N ASP A 130 -13.91 -10.40 6.60
CA ASP A 130 -14.04 -11.69 7.26
C ASP A 130 -12.63 -12.28 7.46
N ARG A 131 -12.34 -12.82 8.64
CA ARG A 131 -11.01 -13.32 9.01
C ARG A 131 -10.54 -14.47 8.11
N ASP A 132 -11.48 -15.10 7.42
CA ASP A 132 -11.26 -16.26 6.54
C ASP A 132 -11.15 -15.89 5.06
N VAL A 133 -11.10 -14.59 4.70
CA VAL A 133 -10.88 -14.19 3.31
C VAL A 133 -9.50 -14.64 2.86
N ASP A 134 -9.49 -15.59 1.93
CA ASP A 134 -8.27 -16.03 1.27
C ASP A 134 -7.79 -14.96 0.28
N LEU A 135 -6.74 -14.24 0.67
CA LEU A 135 -6.08 -13.24 -0.16
C LEU A 135 -4.91 -13.82 -0.98
N SER A 136 -4.72 -15.14 -0.95
CA SER A 136 -3.59 -15.80 -1.62
C SER A 136 -3.53 -15.49 -3.11
N HIS A 137 -4.67 -15.30 -3.77
CA HIS A 137 -4.75 -14.95 -5.19
C HIS A 137 -4.32 -13.50 -5.50
N THR A 138 -4.20 -12.63 -4.50
CA THR A 138 -3.71 -11.26 -4.66
C THR A 138 -2.20 -11.15 -4.49
N TRP A 139 -1.57 -12.23 -4.00
CA TRP A 139 -0.13 -12.27 -3.77
C TRP A 139 0.63 -12.67 -5.03
N PRO A 140 1.80 -12.07 -5.27
CA PRO A 140 2.69 -12.56 -6.31
C PRO A 140 3.14 -13.99 -6.02
N ASP A 141 3.17 -14.85 -7.03
CA ASP A 141 3.66 -16.24 -6.91
C ASP A 141 5.11 -16.34 -6.39
N ALA A 142 5.86 -15.24 -6.46
CA ALA A 142 7.24 -15.16 -5.96
C ALA A 142 7.35 -15.26 -4.42
N PHE A 143 6.23 -15.13 -3.69
CA PHE A 143 6.25 -15.18 -2.22
C PHE A 143 5.59 -16.47 -1.74
N ALA A 144 6.36 -17.27 -0.99
CA ALA A 144 5.81 -18.46 -0.36
C ALA A 144 4.69 -18.08 0.63
N PRO A 145 3.54 -18.75 0.62
CA PRO A 145 2.42 -18.47 1.54
C PRO A 145 2.85 -18.42 3.01
N ALA A 146 3.77 -19.31 3.42
CA ALA A 146 4.33 -19.32 4.78
C ALA A 146 5.08 -18.02 5.13
N LEU A 147 5.79 -17.41 4.17
CA LEU A 147 6.50 -16.14 4.36
C LEU A 147 5.51 -15.00 4.58
N LEU A 148 4.45 -14.95 3.78
CA LEU A 148 3.40 -13.95 3.90
C LEU A 148 2.64 -14.07 5.22
N ALA A 149 2.30 -15.30 5.64
CA ALA A 149 1.65 -15.56 6.92
C ALA A 149 2.53 -15.11 8.10
N ARG A 150 3.83 -15.37 8.03
CA ARG A 150 4.80 -14.95 9.05
C ARG A 150 4.94 -13.43 9.10
N CYS A 151 5.01 -12.77 7.96
CA CYS A 151 5.02 -11.31 7.88
C CYS A 151 3.76 -10.71 8.53
N GLN A 152 2.59 -11.25 8.25
CA GLN A 152 1.34 -10.82 8.84
C GLN A 152 1.32 -11.03 10.37
N GLN A 153 1.87 -12.13 10.86
CA GLN A 153 1.97 -12.42 12.29
C GLN A 153 2.90 -11.44 13.00
N ASP A 154 4.08 -11.17 12.44
CA ASP A 154 5.04 -10.23 13.00
C ASP A 154 4.49 -8.80 13.02
N ARG A 155 3.74 -8.41 12.00
CA ARG A 155 3.08 -7.11 11.95
C ARG A 155 2.00 -6.94 13.02
N ARG A 156 1.22 -7.98 13.30
CA ARG A 156 0.22 -7.95 14.40
C ARG A 156 0.86 -7.70 15.76
N ARG A 157 2.13 -8.09 15.94
CA ARG A 157 2.88 -7.80 17.17
C ARG A 157 3.30 -6.35 17.28
N HIS A 158 3.64 -5.71 16.14
CA HIS A 158 4.08 -4.31 16.11
C HIS A 158 2.91 -3.31 16.06
N PHE A 159 1.82 -3.72 15.43
CA PHE A 159 0.59 -2.92 15.30
C PHE A 159 -0.60 -3.73 15.81
N PRO A 160 -0.74 -3.88 17.15
CA PRO A 160 -1.90 -4.58 17.70
C PRO A 160 -3.18 -3.85 17.29
N ALA A 161 -4.27 -4.61 17.07
CA ALA A 161 -5.57 -4.02 16.83
C ALA A 161 -5.91 -3.06 18.00
N ALA A 162 -6.44 -1.87 17.68
CA ALA A 162 -6.91 -0.96 18.70
C ALA A 162 -7.95 -1.68 19.57
N GLU A 163 -7.69 -1.79 20.88
CA GLU A 163 -8.68 -2.31 21.81
C GLU A 163 -9.93 -1.45 21.68
N LYS A 164 -11.06 -2.10 21.39
CA LYS A 164 -12.34 -1.44 21.38
C LYS A 164 -12.57 -0.90 22.79
N SER A 165 -12.43 0.40 22.98
CA SER A 165 -12.98 1.06 24.15
C SER A 165 -14.51 0.87 24.08
N ILE A 166 -15.01 0.06 24.98
CA ILE A 166 -16.44 -0.15 25.23
C ILE A 166 -17.06 1.15 25.70
#